data_f68564a96b886e17bab3795b8ceea75c
#
_entry.id   f68564a96b886e17bab3795b8ceea75c
#
_cell.length_a   1.000
_cell.length_b   1.000
_cell.length_c   1.000
_cell.angle_alpha   90.00
_cell.angle_beta   90.00
_cell.angle_gamma   90.00
#
_symmetry.space_group_name_H-M   'P 1'
#
loop_
_entity.id
_entity.type
_entity.pdbx_description
1 polymer ?
#
loop_
_entity_poly.entity_id
_entity_poly.type
_entity_poly.pdbx_seq_one_letter_code
_entity_poly.pdbx_strand_id
1 'polypeptide(L)'
;MANTPLKSPVSRRNVLTAGALMTGVGMASAAMPGSAFAADGGSEDGAVGQIYRLQAAFHRAKSTQDIDLMMSLWDPQGTLDVVGDPNSPYAGLEQLKAFWLGSGSFTHRRFSLVPSFKIQIDVHGDAAYLYFECHDVGDYDLPARQIVADLFLAGTLHRGHQGWVFFDMTAGKAFPLSVDHYYYPSS
;
A
#
# COMPACT_ATOMS: atom_id res chain seq x y z
N MET A 1 -47.57 -12.48 12.44
CA MET A 1 -46.29 -11.76 12.55
C MET A 1 -45.23 -12.80 12.87
N ALA A 2 -44.44 -13.21 11.86
CA ALA A 2 -43.50 -14.30 11.99
C ALA A 2 -42.07 -13.71 12.22
N ASN A 3 -41.47 -14.09 13.34
CA ASN A 3 -40.10 -13.76 13.69
C ASN A 3 -39.13 -14.67 12.90
N THR A 4 -38.29 -14.08 12.09
CA THR A 4 -37.18 -14.76 11.41
C THR A 4 -35.93 -14.65 12.29
N PRO A 5 -35.25 -15.76 12.65
CA PRO A 5 -34.05 -15.68 13.47
C PRO A 5 -32.82 -15.29 12.61
N LEU A 6 -32.02 -14.36 13.14
CA LEU A 6 -30.72 -13.94 12.65
C LEU A 6 -29.71 -15.11 12.64
N LYS A 7 -29.11 -15.36 11.51
CA LYS A 7 -27.99 -16.32 11.35
C LYS A 7 -26.75 -15.82 12.09
N SER A 8 -26.21 -16.67 12.96
CA SER A 8 -24.96 -16.48 13.70
C SER A 8 -23.75 -16.43 12.77
N PRO A 9 -22.68 -15.67 13.10
CA PRO A 9 -21.46 -15.63 12.31
C PRO A 9 -20.66 -16.93 12.46
N VAL A 10 -20.14 -17.41 11.33
CA VAL A 10 -19.31 -18.62 11.24
C VAL A 10 -17.98 -18.39 11.95
N SER A 11 -17.70 -19.21 12.94
CA SER A 11 -16.44 -19.23 13.69
C SER A 11 -15.29 -19.78 12.84
N ARG A 12 -14.24 -18.97 12.67
CA ARG A 12 -12.96 -19.37 12.04
C ARG A 12 -12.04 -20.02 13.07
N ARG A 13 -12.41 -21.21 13.54
CA ARG A 13 -11.50 -22.08 14.31
C ARG A 13 -11.76 -23.51 13.89
N ASN A 14 -10.91 -24.04 13.05
CA ASN A 14 -10.58 -25.48 12.92
C ASN A 14 -9.82 -25.71 11.62
N VAL A 15 -8.50 -25.61 11.65
CA VAL A 15 -7.60 -26.50 10.88
C VAL A 15 -6.26 -26.54 11.62
N LEU A 16 -6.12 -27.50 12.50
CA LEU A 16 -4.83 -28.02 12.94
C LEU A 16 -5.10 -29.39 13.57
N THR A 17 -4.93 -30.44 12.82
CA THR A 17 -4.45 -31.75 13.32
C THR A 17 -4.25 -32.68 12.13
N ALA A 18 -3.01 -33.03 11.81
CA ALA A 18 -2.61 -34.39 11.45
C ALA A 18 -1.08 -34.43 11.46
N GLY A 19 -0.56 -35.17 12.40
CA GLY A 19 0.84 -35.43 12.59
C GLY A 19 1.39 -36.50 11.65
N ALA A 20 2.70 -36.53 11.53
CA ALA A 20 3.48 -37.72 11.22
C ALA A 20 4.83 -37.61 11.93
N LEU A 21 5.07 -38.56 12.81
CA LEU A 21 6.37 -38.86 13.39
C LEU A 21 7.33 -39.37 12.31
N MET A 22 8.51 -38.76 12.21
CA MET A 22 9.73 -39.44 11.72
C MET A 22 10.92 -38.94 12.54
N THR A 23 11.52 -39.91 13.23
CA THR A 23 12.78 -39.83 13.97
C THR A 23 13.96 -39.67 12.99
N GLY A 24 14.77 -38.64 13.19
CA GLY A 24 16.07 -38.48 12.54
C GLY A 24 16.94 -37.52 13.34
N VAL A 25 17.97 -38.10 13.99
CA VAL A 25 19.00 -37.39 14.74
C VAL A 25 19.89 -36.61 13.78
N GLY A 26 20.03 -35.29 13.96
CA GLY A 26 20.97 -34.48 13.18
C GLY A 26 21.02 -33.02 13.63
N MET A 27 22.09 -32.70 14.29
CA MET A 27 22.76 -31.42 14.52
C MET A 27 21.91 -30.13 14.56
N ALA A 28 21.90 -29.52 15.75
CA ALA A 28 21.35 -28.21 16.04
C ALA A 28 22.07 -27.11 15.27
N SER A 29 21.36 -26.49 14.34
CA SER A 29 21.61 -25.12 13.91
C SER A 29 20.44 -24.28 14.41
N ALA A 30 20.72 -23.33 15.29
CA ALA A 30 19.74 -22.37 15.78
C ALA A 30 19.29 -21.48 14.61
N ALA A 31 18.19 -21.86 13.96
CA ALA A 31 17.50 -21.00 13.02
C ALA A 31 16.63 -20.02 13.83
N MET A 32 16.93 -18.74 13.74
CA MET A 32 16.02 -17.68 14.16
C MET A 32 14.66 -17.89 13.50
N PRO A 33 13.52 -17.60 14.19
CA PRO A 33 12.23 -17.61 13.54
C PRO A 33 12.19 -16.46 12.53
N GLY A 34 12.58 -16.77 11.30
CA GLY A 34 12.31 -15.89 10.16
C GLY A 34 10.81 -15.76 10.01
N SER A 35 10.34 -14.52 9.96
CA SER A 35 8.98 -14.16 9.59
C SER A 35 8.58 -14.99 8.37
N ALA A 36 7.58 -15.85 8.55
CA ALA A 36 6.98 -16.59 7.45
C ALA A 36 6.18 -15.58 6.61
N PHE A 37 6.87 -14.81 5.77
CA PHE A 37 6.29 -14.40 4.52
C PHE A 37 6.10 -15.71 3.76
N ALA A 38 4.85 -16.13 3.58
CA ALA A 38 4.52 -17.19 2.68
C ALA A 38 5.09 -16.79 1.31
N ALA A 39 6.28 -17.30 1.02
CA ALA A 39 6.81 -17.30 -0.33
C ALA A 39 5.94 -18.29 -1.10
N ASP A 40 4.82 -17.80 -1.60
CA ASP A 40 4.27 -18.36 -2.82
C ASP A 40 5.35 -18.10 -3.87
N GLY A 41 5.97 -19.19 -4.38
CA GLY A 41 7.13 -19.12 -5.27
C GLY A 41 6.80 -18.58 -6.65
N GLY A 42 6.20 -17.37 -6.67
CA GLY A 42 6.04 -16.55 -7.86
C GLY A 42 7.40 -15.95 -8.20
N SER A 43 7.90 -16.28 -9.40
CA SER A 43 9.02 -15.56 -10.01
C SER A 43 8.85 -14.05 -9.79
N GLU A 44 9.96 -13.29 -9.80
CA GLU A 44 9.92 -11.81 -9.77
C GLU A 44 8.98 -11.21 -10.84
N ASP A 45 8.59 -12.00 -11.83
CA ASP A 45 7.63 -11.70 -12.90
C ASP A 45 6.17 -11.98 -12.54
N GLY A 46 5.86 -12.56 -11.38
CA GLY A 46 4.49 -12.78 -10.91
C GLY A 46 3.72 -11.47 -10.68
N ALA A 47 2.38 -11.54 -10.64
CA ALA A 47 1.51 -10.38 -10.46
C ALA A 47 1.89 -9.54 -9.24
N VAL A 48 2.18 -10.17 -8.12
CA VAL A 48 2.59 -9.51 -6.88
C VAL A 48 3.91 -8.74 -7.08
N GLY A 49 4.91 -9.33 -7.72
CA GLY A 49 6.17 -8.66 -8.04
C GLY A 49 5.99 -7.46 -8.97
N GLN A 50 5.05 -7.56 -9.94
CA GLN A 50 4.70 -6.43 -10.81
C GLN A 50 4.03 -5.30 -10.03
N ILE A 51 3.17 -5.61 -9.06
CA ILE A 51 2.51 -4.60 -8.20
C ILE A 51 3.53 -3.93 -7.27
N TYR A 52 4.51 -4.66 -6.72
CA TYR A 52 5.63 -4.03 -6.01
C TYR A 52 6.42 -3.06 -6.89
N ARG A 53 6.63 -3.40 -8.17
CA ARG A 53 7.29 -2.49 -9.14
C ARG A 53 6.44 -1.24 -9.43
N LEU A 54 5.09 -1.37 -9.52
CA LEU A 54 4.18 -0.24 -9.63
C LEU A 54 4.30 0.69 -8.43
N GLN A 55 4.27 0.14 -7.20
CA GLN A 55 4.47 0.91 -5.97
C GLN A 55 5.84 1.60 -5.95
N ALA A 56 6.92 0.90 -6.30
CA ALA A 56 8.26 1.50 -6.36
C ALA A 56 8.36 2.62 -7.41
N ALA A 57 7.66 2.48 -8.55
CA ALA A 57 7.56 3.53 -9.57
C ALA A 57 6.79 4.75 -9.04
N PHE A 58 5.71 4.55 -8.28
CA PHE A 58 4.99 5.62 -7.61
C PHE A 58 5.88 6.38 -6.62
N HIS A 59 6.65 5.66 -5.78
CA HIS A 59 7.60 6.28 -4.85
C HIS A 59 8.66 7.09 -5.60
N ARG A 60 9.17 6.54 -6.71
CA ARG A 60 10.14 7.25 -7.56
C ARG A 60 9.54 8.50 -8.17
N ALA A 61 8.34 8.41 -8.76
CA ALA A 61 7.67 9.56 -9.38
C ALA A 61 7.49 10.72 -8.39
N LYS A 62 7.07 10.44 -7.16
CA LYS A 62 6.97 11.45 -6.10
C LYS A 62 8.33 12.00 -5.70
N SER A 63 9.32 11.16 -5.44
CA SER A 63 10.64 11.59 -4.95
C SER A 63 11.46 12.36 -5.99
N THR A 64 11.25 12.07 -7.27
CA THR A 64 11.90 12.78 -8.37
C THR A 64 11.03 13.89 -8.95
N GLN A 65 9.79 14.02 -8.47
CA GLN A 65 8.79 14.97 -8.98
C GLN A 65 8.54 14.81 -10.49
N ASP A 66 8.55 13.54 -10.95
CA ASP A 66 8.36 13.17 -12.35
C ASP A 66 6.86 12.97 -12.62
N ILE A 67 6.22 14.03 -13.14
CA ILE A 67 4.78 14.01 -13.42
C ILE A 67 4.42 13.04 -14.56
N ASP A 68 5.27 12.88 -15.55
CA ASP A 68 4.98 12.00 -16.68
C ASP A 68 5.07 10.53 -16.25
N LEU A 69 6.06 10.18 -15.42
CA LEU A 69 6.11 8.89 -14.77
C LEU A 69 4.86 8.70 -13.88
N MET A 70 4.50 9.69 -13.04
CA MET A 70 3.30 9.58 -12.20
C MET A 70 2.06 9.27 -13.03
N MET A 71 1.85 9.99 -14.13
CA MET A 71 0.66 9.78 -14.97
C MET A 71 0.67 8.45 -15.71
N SER A 72 1.83 7.90 -16.02
CA SER A 72 1.93 6.57 -16.66
C SER A 72 1.51 5.41 -15.76
N LEU A 73 1.37 5.63 -14.45
CA LEU A 73 0.97 4.61 -13.48
C LEU A 73 -0.55 4.50 -13.33
N TRP A 74 -1.32 5.36 -13.97
CA TRP A 74 -2.78 5.43 -13.85
C TRP A 74 -3.48 4.92 -15.10
N ASP A 75 -4.60 4.23 -14.88
CA ASP A 75 -5.54 3.94 -15.95
C ASP A 75 -6.10 5.25 -16.52
N PRO A 76 -6.33 5.36 -17.85
CA PRO A 76 -6.94 6.57 -18.43
C PRO A 76 -8.30 6.96 -17.85
N GLN A 77 -9.03 6.00 -17.28
CA GLN A 77 -10.30 6.20 -16.59
C GLN A 77 -10.15 6.16 -15.06
N GLY A 78 -8.91 6.17 -14.56
CA GLY A 78 -8.61 6.06 -13.15
C GLY A 78 -9.23 7.17 -12.31
N THR A 79 -9.52 6.86 -11.05
CA THR A 79 -10.07 7.80 -10.07
C THR A 79 -9.21 7.84 -8.82
N LEU A 80 -9.16 9.01 -8.19
CA LEU A 80 -8.52 9.22 -6.90
C LEU A 80 -9.48 9.96 -5.97
N ASP A 81 -9.93 9.29 -4.93
CA ASP A 81 -10.65 9.90 -3.82
C ASP A 81 -9.66 10.31 -2.71
N VAL A 82 -9.69 11.56 -2.29
CA VAL A 82 -8.78 12.09 -1.26
C VAL A 82 -9.59 12.43 -0.02
N VAL A 83 -9.37 11.67 1.04
CA VAL A 83 -10.12 11.82 2.29
C VAL A 83 -10.01 13.25 2.84
N GLY A 84 -11.16 13.91 2.94
CA GLY A 84 -11.26 15.28 3.45
C GLY A 84 -11.04 16.38 2.42
N ASP A 85 -10.82 16.03 1.14
CA ASP A 85 -10.77 17.01 0.06
C ASP A 85 -12.17 17.18 -0.58
N PRO A 86 -12.78 18.38 -0.50
CA PRO A 86 -14.12 18.61 -1.07
C PRO A 86 -14.16 18.58 -2.62
N ASN A 87 -13.00 18.61 -3.29
CA ASN A 87 -12.90 18.54 -4.75
C ASN A 87 -12.77 17.11 -5.27
N SER A 88 -12.58 16.17 -4.38
CA SER A 88 -12.48 14.73 -4.68
C SER A 88 -13.87 14.16 -5.03
N PRO A 89 -13.98 13.09 -5.89
CA PRO A 89 -12.88 12.40 -6.53
C PRO A 89 -12.34 13.09 -7.79
N TYR A 90 -11.06 12.89 -8.07
CA TYR A 90 -10.41 13.29 -9.31
C TYR A 90 -10.48 12.16 -10.32
N ALA A 91 -11.14 12.37 -11.46
CA ALA A 91 -11.41 11.32 -12.45
C ALA A 91 -10.74 11.61 -13.80
N GLY A 92 -10.06 10.57 -14.32
CA GLY A 92 -9.34 10.65 -15.59
C GLY A 92 -8.00 11.39 -15.50
N LEU A 93 -7.15 11.16 -16.51
CA LEU A 93 -5.76 11.63 -16.49
C LEU A 93 -5.60 13.15 -16.36
N GLU A 94 -6.54 13.93 -16.87
CA GLU A 94 -6.46 15.40 -16.81
C GLU A 94 -6.62 15.88 -15.35
N GLN A 95 -7.66 15.45 -14.66
CA GLN A 95 -7.91 15.86 -13.28
C GLN A 95 -6.86 15.27 -12.34
N LEU A 96 -6.45 14.02 -12.56
CA LEU A 96 -5.36 13.39 -11.80
C LEU A 96 -4.05 14.16 -11.95
N LYS A 97 -3.69 14.58 -13.17
CA LYS A 97 -2.50 15.38 -13.42
C LYS A 97 -2.57 16.73 -12.71
N ALA A 98 -3.72 17.42 -12.78
CA ALA A 98 -3.93 18.67 -12.08
C ALA A 98 -3.79 18.52 -10.56
N PHE A 99 -4.39 17.46 -9.97
CA PHE A 99 -4.24 17.14 -8.56
C PHE A 99 -2.76 16.92 -8.18
N TRP A 100 -2.04 16.07 -8.91
CA TRP A 100 -0.64 15.77 -8.58
C TRP A 100 0.24 17.00 -8.68
N LEU A 101 0.10 17.82 -9.73
CA LEU A 101 0.86 19.06 -9.89
C LEU A 101 0.59 20.07 -8.77
N GLY A 102 -0.63 20.09 -8.20
CA GLY A 102 -0.98 20.92 -7.06
C GLY A 102 -0.62 20.33 -5.69
N SER A 103 -0.26 19.05 -5.63
CA SER A 103 0.03 18.35 -4.39
C SER A 103 1.37 18.77 -3.78
N GLY A 104 1.52 18.59 -2.46
CA GLY A 104 2.77 18.86 -1.76
C GLY A 104 3.96 18.11 -2.34
N SER A 105 3.76 16.88 -2.83
CA SER A 105 4.82 16.08 -3.44
C SER A 105 5.46 16.74 -4.67
N PHE A 106 4.72 17.58 -5.40
CA PHE A 106 5.19 18.23 -6.63
C PHE A 106 5.41 19.74 -6.48
N THR A 107 5.00 20.33 -5.36
CA THR A 107 5.13 21.78 -5.12
C THR A 107 6.25 22.14 -4.14
N HIS A 108 6.69 21.21 -3.31
CA HIS A 108 7.84 21.41 -2.42
C HIS A 108 9.14 21.52 -3.23
N ARG A 109 10.04 22.41 -2.78
CA ARG A 109 11.35 22.58 -3.41
C ARG A 109 12.18 21.29 -3.38
N ARG A 110 12.08 20.54 -2.29
CA ARG A 110 12.67 19.20 -2.13
C ARG A 110 11.65 18.27 -1.52
N PHE A 111 11.57 17.09 -2.06
CA PHE A 111 10.63 16.08 -1.62
C PHE A 111 11.30 14.71 -1.61
N SER A 112 11.00 13.94 -0.58
CA SER A 112 11.38 12.54 -0.47
C SER A 112 10.19 11.74 0.07
N LEU A 113 10.07 10.52 -0.38
CA LEU A 113 9.11 9.56 0.13
C LEU A 113 9.86 8.39 0.74
N VAL A 114 9.51 8.06 2.00
CA VAL A 114 10.03 6.89 2.69
C VAL A 114 8.94 5.84 2.72
N PRO A 115 9.14 4.66 2.10
CA PRO A 115 8.16 3.58 2.14
C PRO A 115 8.00 3.06 3.57
N SER A 116 6.76 2.73 3.94
CA SER A 116 6.45 1.98 5.15
C SER A 116 6.47 0.47 4.87
N PHE A 117 6.58 -0.33 5.93
CA PHE A 117 6.43 -1.80 5.86
C PHE A 117 4.98 -2.26 5.71
N LYS A 118 4.02 -1.35 5.87
CA LYS A 118 2.60 -1.67 5.75
C LYS A 118 2.21 -1.70 4.28
N ILE A 119 2.12 -2.88 3.75
CA ILE A 119 1.64 -3.15 2.40
C ILE A 119 0.76 -4.40 2.42
N GLN A 120 -0.36 -4.35 1.70
CA GLN A 120 -1.23 -5.48 1.44
C GLN A 120 -1.52 -5.54 -0.05
N ILE A 121 -1.41 -6.72 -0.63
CA ILE A 121 -1.70 -7.00 -2.05
C ILE A 121 -2.55 -8.25 -2.11
N ASP A 122 -3.73 -8.15 -2.73
CA ASP A 122 -4.63 -9.26 -2.99
C ASP A 122 -4.95 -9.31 -4.49
N VAL A 123 -4.52 -10.36 -5.18
CA VAL A 123 -4.64 -10.48 -6.64
C VAL A 123 -5.81 -11.39 -7.02
N HIS A 124 -6.67 -10.92 -7.92
CA HIS A 124 -7.84 -11.63 -8.43
C HIS A 124 -7.92 -11.52 -9.96
N GLY A 125 -7.20 -12.40 -10.66
CA GLY A 125 -7.13 -12.36 -12.13
C GLY A 125 -6.47 -11.08 -12.65
N ASP A 126 -7.22 -10.27 -13.40
CA ASP A 126 -6.74 -9.00 -13.96
C ASP A 126 -7.10 -7.78 -13.10
N ALA A 127 -7.61 -8.00 -11.88
CA ALA A 127 -7.81 -6.99 -10.86
C ALA A 127 -7.00 -7.33 -9.61
N ALA A 128 -6.59 -6.32 -8.86
CA ALA A 128 -5.96 -6.51 -7.56
C ALA A 128 -6.37 -5.40 -6.61
N TYR A 129 -6.37 -5.69 -5.32
CA TYR A 129 -6.42 -4.69 -4.27
C TYR A 129 -5.00 -4.41 -3.80
N LEU A 130 -4.70 -3.13 -3.63
CA LEU A 130 -3.44 -2.66 -3.05
C LEU A 130 -3.74 -1.70 -1.91
N TYR A 131 -3.06 -1.88 -0.78
CA TYR A 131 -2.94 -0.90 0.28
C TYR A 131 -1.47 -0.71 0.60
N PHE A 132 -1.01 0.51 0.74
CA PHE A 132 0.32 0.80 1.31
C PHE A 132 0.34 2.15 2.01
N GLU A 133 1.31 2.30 2.92
CA GLU A 133 1.60 3.55 3.60
C GLU A 133 2.98 4.08 3.19
N CYS A 134 3.15 5.38 3.30
CA CYS A 134 4.42 6.05 3.08
C CYS A 134 4.54 7.32 3.94
N HIS A 135 5.78 7.75 4.16
CA HIS A 135 6.09 8.99 4.85
C HIS A 135 6.56 10.01 3.82
N ASP A 136 5.79 11.06 3.65
CA ASP A 136 6.12 12.19 2.79
C ASP A 136 6.94 13.21 3.58
N VAL A 137 8.16 13.50 3.12
CA VAL A 137 9.06 14.47 3.75
C VAL A 137 9.35 15.59 2.76
N GLY A 138 8.69 16.73 2.95
CA GLY A 138 8.90 17.92 2.14
C GLY A 138 9.92 18.87 2.75
N ASP A 139 10.65 19.60 1.91
CA ASP A 139 11.63 20.62 2.30
C ASP A 139 12.61 20.19 3.40
N TYR A 140 13.07 18.93 3.33
CA TYR A 140 13.88 18.27 4.35
C TYR A 140 15.25 18.93 4.60
N ASP A 141 15.68 19.82 3.73
CA ASP A 141 16.90 20.62 3.88
C ASP A 141 16.65 21.97 4.58
N LEU A 142 15.40 22.27 4.98
CA LEU A 142 15.01 23.50 5.64
C LEU A 142 14.47 23.18 7.05
N PRO A 143 15.30 23.23 8.11
CA PRO A 143 14.91 22.78 9.45
C PRO A 143 13.62 23.41 9.99
N ALA A 144 13.34 24.67 9.61
CA ALA A 144 12.15 25.40 10.05
C ALA A 144 10.90 25.13 9.21
N ARG A 145 11.01 24.37 8.12
CA ARG A 145 9.92 24.14 7.16
C ARG A 145 9.74 22.67 6.77
N GLN A 146 10.43 21.78 7.47
CA GLN A 146 10.27 20.36 7.22
C GLN A 146 8.81 19.94 7.46
N ILE A 147 8.21 19.37 6.44
CA ILE A 147 6.85 18.82 6.49
C ILE A 147 6.97 17.31 6.45
N VAL A 148 6.39 16.65 7.44
CA VAL A 148 6.30 15.19 7.49
C VAL A 148 4.83 14.83 7.55
N ALA A 149 4.39 13.96 6.65
CA ALA A 149 3.04 13.45 6.64
C ALA A 149 3.04 11.94 6.41
N ASP A 150 2.32 11.22 7.26
CA ASP A 150 2.06 9.81 7.07
C ASP A 150 0.80 9.68 6.21
N LEU A 151 0.93 9.03 5.07
CA LEU A 151 -0.12 8.89 4.07
C LEU A 151 -0.34 7.43 3.74
N PHE A 152 -1.56 7.09 3.36
CA PHE A 152 -1.87 5.83 2.72
C PHE A 152 -2.42 6.02 1.30
N LEU A 153 -2.23 5.02 0.48
CA LEU A 153 -2.92 4.83 -0.79
C LEU A 153 -3.51 3.42 -0.81
N ALA A 154 -4.80 3.33 -1.08
CA ALA A 154 -5.52 2.06 -1.07
C ALA A 154 -6.52 2.01 -2.22
N GLY A 155 -6.75 0.84 -2.79
CA GLY A 155 -7.80 0.69 -3.79
C GLY A 155 -7.53 -0.41 -4.80
N THR A 156 -8.17 -0.29 -5.95
CA THR A 156 -8.18 -1.32 -7.00
C THR A 156 -7.19 -0.98 -8.10
N LEU A 157 -6.46 -1.99 -8.52
CA LEU A 157 -5.58 -1.98 -9.69
C LEU A 157 -6.22 -2.75 -10.82
N HIS A 158 -5.95 -2.33 -12.05
CA HIS A 158 -6.27 -3.10 -13.25
C HIS A 158 -4.98 -3.55 -13.95
N ARG A 159 -5.06 -4.71 -14.58
CA ARG A 159 -3.99 -5.21 -15.43
C ARG A 159 -4.23 -4.78 -16.87
N GLY A 160 -3.53 -3.75 -17.31
CA GLY A 160 -3.52 -3.28 -18.68
C GLY A 160 -2.49 -4.01 -19.57
N HIS A 161 -2.36 -3.59 -20.82
CA HIS A 161 -1.41 -4.17 -21.78
C HIS A 161 0.05 -4.00 -21.38
N GLN A 162 0.38 -2.96 -20.61
CA GLN A 162 1.75 -2.63 -20.17
C GLN A 162 2.04 -3.04 -18.73
N GLY A 163 1.12 -3.71 -18.07
CA GLY A 163 1.23 -4.11 -16.66
C GLY A 163 0.12 -3.57 -15.78
N TRP A 164 0.33 -3.61 -14.48
CA TRP A 164 -0.63 -3.11 -13.50
C TRP A 164 -0.63 -1.59 -13.45
N VAL A 165 -1.83 -0.99 -13.32
CA VAL A 165 -2.05 0.45 -13.18
C VAL A 165 -3.04 0.73 -12.06
N PHE A 166 -2.94 1.89 -11.43
CA PHE A 166 -3.93 2.40 -10.47
C PHE A 166 -5.24 2.68 -11.20
N PHE A 167 -6.37 2.21 -10.64
CA PHE A 167 -7.67 2.39 -11.26
C PHE A 167 -8.63 3.17 -10.35
N ASP A 168 -9.03 2.62 -9.22
CA ASP A 168 -9.93 3.28 -8.28
C ASP A 168 -9.26 3.31 -6.91
N MET A 169 -8.68 4.46 -6.59
CA MET A 169 -7.79 4.62 -5.44
C MET A 169 -8.33 5.64 -4.47
N THR A 170 -8.07 5.42 -3.20
CA THR A 170 -8.32 6.36 -2.11
C THR A 170 -7.00 6.71 -1.44
N ALA A 171 -6.76 7.99 -1.22
CA ALA A 171 -5.61 8.50 -0.47
C ALA A 171 -6.08 9.24 0.80
N GLY A 172 -5.27 9.18 1.85
CA GLY A 172 -5.57 9.87 3.09
C GLY A 172 -4.39 9.87 4.06
N LYS A 173 -4.61 10.44 5.23
CA LYS A 173 -3.62 10.41 6.31
C LYS A 173 -3.60 9.02 6.94
N ALA A 174 -2.39 8.47 7.08
CA ALA A 174 -2.15 7.26 7.86
C ALA A 174 -1.85 7.62 9.33
N PHE A 175 -1.96 6.63 10.22
CA PHE A 175 -1.52 6.83 11.58
C PHE A 175 0.01 6.75 11.63
N PRO A 176 0.68 7.73 12.28
CA PRO A 176 2.12 7.69 12.43
C PRO A 176 2.53 6.43 13.20
N LEU A 177 3.53 5.74 12.69
CA LEU A 177 4.25 4.69 13.44
C LEU A 177 5.18 5.37 14.45
N SER A 178 4.64 6.11 15.41
CA SER A 178 5.47 6.62 16.50
C SER A 178 5.66 5.51 17.53
N VAL A 179 6.89 5.29 17.90
CA VAL A 179 7.24 4.39 19.01
C VAL A 179 6.46 4.75 20.28
N ASP A 180 6.18 6.03 20.46
CA ASP A 180 5.43 6.58 21.60
C ASP A 180 3.99 6.07 21.68
N HIS A 181 3.35 5.78 20.56
CA HIS A 181 1.99 5.22 20.52
C HIS A 181 1.91 3.76 20.99
N TYR A 182 3.01 3.02 20.89
CA TYR A 182 3.03 1.59 21.20
C TYR A 182 3.70 1.26 22.52
N TYR A 183 4.62 2.11 22.99
CA TYR A 183 5.45 1.81 24.15
C TYR A 183 5.26 2.77 25.34
N TYR A 184 4.64 3.91 25.11
CA TYR A 184 4.38 4.90 26.15
C TYR A 184 2.91 5.28 26.12
N PRO A 185 2.03 4.55 26.85
CA PRO A 185 0.67 5.00 27.02
C PRO A 185 0.71 6.40 27.64
N SER A 186 0.05 7.34 26.98
CA SER A 186 -0.09 8.71 27.50
C SER A 186 -0.67 8.66 28.91
N SER A 187 0.09 9.14 29.88
CA SER A 187 -0.30 9.31 31.28
C SER A 187 -1.47 10.29 31.43
#